data_f8b37a917ddc283b433eb37bfa2e1654
#
_entry.id   f8b37a917ddc283b433eb37bfa2e1654
#
_cell.length_a   1.000
_cell.length_b   1.000
_cell.length_c   1.000
_cell.angle_alpha   90.00
_cell.angle_beta   90.00
_cell.angle_gamma   90.00
#
_symmetry.space_group_name_H-M   'P 1'
#
loop_
_entity.id
_entity.type
_entity.pdbx_description
1 polymer ?
#
loop_
_entity_poly.entity_id
_entity_poly.type
_entity_poly.pdbx_seq_one_letter_code
_entity_poly.pdbx_strand_id
1 'polypeptide(L)'
;MKVSVIVVAAGTGSRFGYERNKLFYPLCGEPVLAHTLRHIFAARSVSEVVIVHSRVDEKEIRRLVDDLHPIQPVRYALGGAEREDSVYNGLMAVSRDMDVVMVHDGARPFAGPDSVSYTHLRAHETC
;
A
#
# COMPACT_ATOMS: atom_id res chain seq x y z
N MET A 1 1.45 14.76 -14.02
CA MET A 1 2.19 13.52 -13.73
C MET A 1 1.27 12.56 -12.99
N LYS A 2 1.22 11.32 -13.44
CA LYS A 2 0.38 10.31 -12.81
C LYS A 2 1.21 9.48 -11.85
N VAL A 3 0.72 9.33 -10.64
CA VAL A 3 1.43 8.64 -9.55
C VAL A 3 0.59 7.47 -9.04
N SER A 4 1.18 6.29 -9.00
CA SER A 4 0.57 5.12 -8.37
C SER A 4 1.30 4.84 -7.06
N VAL A 5 0.56 4.58 -6.00
CA VAL A 5 1.16 4.21 -4.72
C VAL A 5 0.86 2.73 -4.46
N ILE A 6 1.92 1.96 -4.26
CA ILE A 6 1.79 0.56 -3.87
C ILE A 6 1.88 0.51 -2.35
N VAL A 7 0.80 0.05 -1.72
CA VAL A 7 0.77 -0.12 -0.27
C VAL A 7 1.03 -1.59 0.03
N VAL A 8 2.15 -1.87 0.66
CA VAL A 8 2.52 -3.25 1.02
C VAL A 8 1.84 -3.59 2.34
N ALA A 9 0.80 -4.38 2.25
CA ALA A 9 0.00 -4.82 3.39
C ALA A 9 -0.04 -6.35 3.51
N ALA A 10 0.84 -7.03 2.79
CA ALA A 10 0.99 -8.47 2.90
C ALA A 10 1.94 -8.75 4.06
N GLY A 11 1.44 -9.33 5.12
CA GLY A 11 2.26 -9.64 6.27
C GLY A 11 3.28 -10.72 5.92
N THR A 12 4.50 -10.31 5.67
CA THR A 12 5.57 -11.23 5.38
C THR A 12 6.28 -11.70 6.63
N GLY A 13 5.99 -11.07 7.76
CA GLY A 13 6.54 -11.48 9.05
C GLY A 13 5.89 -12.75 9.55
N SER A 14 5.66 -13.67 8.67
CA SER A 14 4.94 -14.90 8.95
C SER A 14 5.56 -15.73 10.07
N ARG A 15 6.87 -15.65 10.25
CA ARG A 15 7.51 -16.42 11.30
C ARG A 15 7.04 -16.02 12.70
N PHE A 16 6.54 -14.78 12.86
CA PHE A 16 6.06 -14.30 14.16
C PHE A 16 4.67 -13.71 14.11
N GLY A 17 4.08 -13.55 12.96
CA GLY A 17 2.76 -12.95 12.81
C GLY A 17 2.69 -11.46 13.15
N TYR A 18 3.80 -10.83 13.43
CA TYR A 18 3.85 -9.47 13.91
C TYR A 18 3.35 -8.44 12.90
N GLU A 19 3.74 -8.57 11.65
CA GLU A 19 3.41 -7.57 10.66
C GLU A 19 1.94 -7.56 10.35
N ARG A 20 1.31 -8.73 10.36
CA ARG A 20 -0.12 -8.83 10.19
C ARG A 20 -0.85 -8.14 11.33
N ASN A 21 -0.40 -8.38 12.56
CA ASN A 21 -1.00 -7.77 13.74
C ASN A 21 -0.82 -6.26 13.73
N LYS A 22 0.32 -5.77 13.21
CA LYS A 22 0.57 -4.33 13.14
C LYS A 22 -0.41 -3.62 12.23
N LEU A 23 -0.79 -4.22 11.11
CA LEU A 23 -1.73 -3.61 10.18
C LEU A 23 -3.07 -3.33 10.84
N PHE A 24 -3.52 -4.24 11.67
CA PHE A 24 -4.83 -4.14 12.29
C PHE A 24 -4.79 -3.69 13.74
N TYR A 25 -3.61 -3.34 14.22
CA TYR A 25 -3.46 -2.82 15.57
C TYR A 25 -4.26 -1.54 15.72
N PRO A 26 -5.09 -1.42 16.77
CA PRO A 26 -5.90 -0.21 16.94
C PRO A 26 -5.03 0.97 17.35
N LEU A 27 -5.16 2.04 16.61
CA LEU A 27 -4.49 3.31 16.88
C LEU A 27 -5.57 4.38 16.85
N CYS A 28 -5.84 5.00 17.99
CA CYS A 28 -6.92 5.98 18.09
C CYS A 28 -8.26 5.40 17.62
N GLY A 29 -8.50 4.14 17.97
CA GLY A 29 -9.77 3.49 17.68
C GLY A 29 -9.91 2.90 16.28
N GLU A 30 -8.89 3.02 15.44
CA GLU A 30 -8.94 2.49 14.07
C GLU A 30 -7.68 1.69 13.76
N PRO A 31 -7.77 0.70 12.88
CA PRO A 31 -6.56 -0.05 12.48
C PRO A 31 -5.50 0.86 11.90
N VAL A 32 -4.24 0.53 12.15
CA VAL A 32 -3.11 1.28 11.61
C VAL A 32 -3.23 1.43 10.10
N LEU A 33 -3.62 0.37 9.41
CA LEU A 33 -3.78 0.41 7.95
C LEU A 33 -4.79 1.46 7.52
N ALA A 34 -5.86 1.67 8.30
CA ALA A 34 -6.86 2.69 7.98
C ALA A 34 -6.24 4.09 8.01
N HIS A 35 -5.40 4.35 9.01
CA HIS A 35 -4.69 5.63 9.08
C HIS A 35 -3.77 5.84 7.89
N THR A 36 -3.02 4.80 7.54
CA THR A 36 -2.12 4.83 6.38
C THR A 36 -2.89 5.15 5.11
N LEU A 37 -3.97 4.41 4.86
CA LEU A 37 -4.75 4.57 3.64
C LEU A 37 -5.45 5.91 3.59
N ARG A 38 -5.98 6.38 4.72
CA ARG A 38 -6.64 7.68 4.75
C ARG A 38 -5.68 8.79 4.36
N HIS A 39 -4.46 8.70 4.85
CA HIS A 39 -3.43 9.67 4.52
C HIS A 39 -3.10 9.65 3.03
N ILE A 40 -2.95 8.45 2.47
CA ILE A 40 -2.63 8.28 1.05
C ILE A 40 -3.78 8.76 0.18
N PHE A 41 -5.02 8.38 0.52
CA PHE A 41 -6.19 8.78 -0.26
C PHE A 41 -6.44 10.28 -0.22
N ALA A 42 -6.00 10.95 0.84
CA ALA A 42 -6.14 12.40 0.94
C ALA A 42 -5.14 13.16 0.06
N ALA A 43 -4.11 12.51 -0.42
CA ALA A 43 -3.09 13.15 -1.24
C ALA A 43 -3.58 13.28 -2.68
N ARG A 44 -3.80 14.50 -3.13
CA ARG A 44 -4.32 14.75 -4.47
C ARG A 44 -3.37 14.37 -5.59
N SER A 45 -2.09 14.31 -5.28
CA SER A 45 -1.07 13.91 -6.26
C SER A 45 -1.12 12.43 -6.58
N VAL A 46 -1.82 11.64 -5.76
CA VAL A 46 -1.94 10.20 -5.97
C VAL A 46 -3.07 9.93 -6.97
N SER A 47 -2.73 9.26 -8.06
CA SER A 47 -3.69 8.97 -9.13
C SER A 47 -4.32 7.59 -8.99
N GLU A 48 -3.63 6.67 -8.34
CA GLU A 48 -4.06 5.29 -8.20
C GLU A 48 -3.39 4.68 -6.98
N VAL A 49 -4.06 3.76 -6.33
CA VAL A 49 -3.49 3.03 -5.20
C VAL A 49 -3.58 1.53 -5.48
N VAL A 50 -2.47 0.83 -5.30
CA VAL A 50 -2.43 -0.63 -5.41
C VAL A 50 -2.15 -1.18 -4.02
N ILE A 51 -3.05 -2.01 -3.52
CA ILE A 51 -2.89 -2.61 -2.20
C ILE A 51 -2.48 -4.06 -2.36
N VAL A 52 -1.30 -4.39 -1.84
CA VAL A 52 -0.79 -5.76 -1.87
C VAL A 52 -1.09 -6.39 -0.52
N HIS A 53 -1.90 -7.43 -0.51
CA HIS A 53 -2.41 -8.03 0.71
C HIS A 53 -2.18 -9.53 0.73
N SER A 54 -2.24 -10.12 1.92
CA SER A 54 -2.25 -11.58 2.04
C SER A 54 -3.67 -12.07 1.74
N ARG A 55 -3.76 -13.35 1.36
CA ARG A 55 -5.05 -13.95 1.03
C ARG A 55 -6.02 -13.91 2.20
N VAL A 56 -5.53 -14.12 3.40
CA VAL A 56 -6.37 -14.16 4.61
C VAL A 56 -6.97 -12.81 4.95
N ASP A 57 -6.30 -11.73 4.59
CA ASP A 57 -6.72 -10.38 4.96
C ASP A 57 -7.55 -9.68 3.89
N GLU A 58 -7.76 -10.33 2.77
CA GLU A 58 -8.41 -9.71 1.62
C GLU A 58 -9.76 -9.08 1.95
N LYS A 59 -10.64 -9.84 2.57
CA LYS A 59 -11.99 -9.35 2.85
C LYS A 59 -11.98 -8.16 3.80
N GLU A 60 -11.17 -8.24 4.82
CA GLU A 60 -11.09 -7.18 5.82
C GLU A 60 -10.52 -5.90 5.22
N ILE A 61 -9.49 -6.06 4.38
CA ILE A 61 -8.87 -4.90 3.73
C ILE A 61 -9.84 -4.26 2.74
N ARG A 62 -10.55 -5.05 1.95
CA ARG A 62 -11.52 -4.50 1.01
C ARG A 62 -12.64 -3.75 1.72
N ARG A 63 -13.11 -4.29 2.83
CA ARG A 63 -14.14 -3.62 3.63
C ARG A 63 -13.62 -2.30 4.17
N LEU A 64 -12.40 -2.30 4.67
CA LEU A 64 -11.77 -1.11 5.22
C LEU A 64 -11.63 -0.02 4.15
N VAL A 65 -11.22 -0.42 2.95
CA VAL A 65 -11.09 0.52 1.83
C VAL A 65 -12.45 1.09 1.44
N ASP A 66 -13.46 0.24 1.37
CA ASP A 66 -14.80 0.71 1.02
C ASP A 66 -15.32 1.73 2.03
N ASP A 67 -15.02 1.53 3.31
CA ASP A 67 -15.44 2.45 4.36
C ASP A 67 -14.74 3.80 4.27
N LEU A 68 -13.56 3.84 3.67
CA LEU A 68 -12.80 5.09 3.52
C LEU A 68 -13.23 5.92 2.31
N HIS A 69 -14.00 5.35 1.41
CA HIS A 69 -14.53 6.04 0.22
C HIS A 69 -13.43 6.76 -0.59
N PRO A 70 -12.42 6.04 -1.07
CA PRO A 70 -11.35 6.68 -1.83
C PRO A 70 -11.84 7.29 -3.13
N ILE A 71 -11.26 8.43 -3.52
CA ILE A 71 -11.57 9.05 -4.80
C ILE A 71 -10.71 8.47 -5.93
N GLN A 72 -9.57 7.89 -5.58
CA GLN A 72 -8.70 7.26 -6.57
C GLN A 72 -9.14 5.83 -6.84
N PRO A 73 -8.91 5.31 -8.05
CA PRO A 73 -9.11 3.89 -8.29
C PRO A 73 -8.15 3.07 -7.44
N VAL A 74 -8.66 1.98 -6.88
CA VAL A 74 -7.89 1.09 -6.03
C VAL A 74 -7.81 -0.27 -6.71
N ARG A 75 -6.59 -0.79 -6.81
CA ARG A 75 -6.32 -2.11 -7.34
C ARG A 75 -5.75 -2.99 -6.25
N TYR A 76 -5.92 -4.29 -6.39
CA TYR A 76 -5.47 -5.24 -5.38
C TYR A 76 -4.55 -6.27 -6.01
N ALA A 77 -3.55 -6.70 -5.25
CA ALA A 77 -2.64 -7.75 -5.66
C ALA A 77 -2.33 -8.63 -4.46
N LEU A 78 -2.00 -9.89 -4.72
CA LEU A 78 -1.60 -10.80 -3.65
C LEU A 78 -0.12 -10.62 -3.33
N GLY A 79 0.21 -10.70 -2.06
CA GLY A 79 1.59 -10.69 -1.62
C GLY A 79 2.28 -12.00 -1.95
N GLY A 80 3.61 -11.95 -2.00
CA GLY A 80 4.44 -13.11 -2.22
C GLY A 80 5.11 -13.56 -0.93
N ALA A 81 6.07 -14.47 -1.08
CA ALA A 81 6.77 -15.05 0.07
C ALA A 81 7.65 -14.02 0.77
N GLU A 82 8.28 -13.16 0.00
CA GLU A 82 9.16 -12.12 0.52
C GLU A 82 8.62 -10.74 0.16
N ARG A 83 9.18 -9.70 0.81
CA ARG A 83 8.75 -8.33 0.54
C ARG A 83 8.98 -7.96 -0.94
N GLU A 84 10.10 -8.40 -1.52
CA GLU A 84 10.39 -8.13 -2.92
C GLU A 84 9.33 -8.72 -3.84
N ASP A 85 8.85 -9.91 -3.50
CA ASP A 85 7.81 -10.56 -4.29
C ASP A 85 6.50 -9.78 -4.22
N SER A 86 6.18 -9.25 -3.04
CA SER A 86 4.99 -8.44 -2.85
C SER A 86 5.07 -7.16 -3.65
N VAL A 87 6.21 -6.49 -3.63
CA VAL A 87 6.43 -5.27 -4.40
C VAL A 87 6.31 -5.57 -5.89
N TYR A 88 6.91 -6.67 -6.34
CA TYR A 88 6.82 -7.07 -7.74
C TYR A 88 5.38 -7.29 -8.16
N ASN A 89 4.60 -8.01 -7.36
CA ASN A 89 3.20 -8.26 -7.67
C ASN A 89 2.40 -6.97 -7.71
N GLY A 90 2.71 -6.02 -6.83
CA GLY A 90 2.11 -4.70 -6.85
C GLY A 90 2.44 -3.95 -8.13
N LEU A 91 3.70 -4.00 -8.55
CA LEU A 91 4.13 -3.34 -9.78
C LEU A 91 3.39 -3.89 -10.99
N MET A 92 3.15 -5.20 -11.02
CA MET A 92 2.43 -5.81 -12.13
C MET A 92 0.97 -5.37 -12.19
N ALA A 93 0.42 -4.88 -11.08
CA ALA A 93 -0.95 -4.40 -11.02
C ALA A 93 -1.07 -2.91 -11.33
N VAL A 94 0.04 -2.19 -11.41
CA VAL A 94 0.04 -0.76 -11.71
C VAL A 94 -0.39 -0.51 -13.14
N SER A 95 -1.20 0.51 -13.35
CA SER A 95 -1.65 0.90 -14.69
C SER A 95 -0.48 1.38 -15.54
N ARG A 96 -0.55 1.10 -16.83
CA ARG A 96 0.56 1.40 -17.75
C ARG A 96 0.84 2.88 -17.94
N ASP A 97 -0.13 3.71 -17.69
CA ASP A 97 -0.01 5.15 -17.90
C ASP A 97 0.51 5.92 -16.70
N MET A 98 0.98 5.20 -15.69
CA MET A 98 1.58 5.85 -14.52
C MET A 98 3.00 6.29 -14.81
N ASP A 99 3.35 7.49 -14.37
CA ASP A 99 4.69 8.04 -14.56
C ASP A 99 5.62 7.69 -13.42
N VAL A 100 5.08 7.60 -12.21
CA VAL A 100 5.84 7.35 -10.99
C VAL A 100 5.12 6.29 -10.17
N VAL A 101 5.89 5.41 -9.56
CA VAL A 101 5.37 4.42 -8.62
C VAL A 101 6.06 4.64 -7.29
N MET A 102 5.26 4.82 -6.24
CA MET A 102 5.75 4.95 -4.88
C MET A 102 5.40 3.68 -4.12
N VAL A 103 6.30 3.24 -3.26
CA VAL A 103 6.05 2.07 -2.41
C VAL A 103 5.97 2.52 -0.97
N HIS A 104 4.90 2.16 -0.30
CA HIS A 104 4.65 2.53 1.07
C HIS A 104 4.29 1.32 1.90
N ASP A 105 4.82 1.26 3.12
CA ASP A 105 4.51 0.19 4.06
C ASP A 105 3.15 0.48 4.72
N GLY A 106 2.23 -0.48 4.63
CA GLY A 106 0.89 -0.32 5.19
C GLY A 106 0.86 -0.18 6.70
N ALA A 107 1.90 -0.61 7.38
CA ALA A 107 1.99 -0.51 8.83
C ALA A 107 2.62 0.80 9.32
N ARG A 108 2.84 1.77 8.43
CA ARG A 108 3.41 3.06 8.79
C ARG A 108 2.38 4.16 8.55
N PRO A 109 1.60 4.52 9.57
CA PRO A 109 0.46 5.42 9.38
C PRO A 109 0.84 6.88 9.12
N PHE A 110 1.99 7.33 9.62
CA PHE A 110 2.41 8.72 9.47
C PHE A 110 3.59 8.77 8.52
N ALA A 111 3.27 8.77 7.23
CA ALA A 111 4.28 8.73 6.19
C ALA A 111 4.91 10.10 6.02
N GLY A 112 6.17 10.20 6.42
CA GLY A 112 7.00 11.33 6.03
C GLY A 112 7.73 10.99 4.75
N PRO A 113 8.49 11.93 4.20
CA PRO A 113 9.27 11.66 2.99
C PRO A 113 10.22 10.47 3.13
N ASP A 114 10.71 10.24 4.33
CA ASP A 114 11.69 9.18 4.59
C ASP A 114 11.09 7.78 4.58
N SER A 115 9.77 7.66 4.72
CA SER A 115 9.11 6.36 4.76
C SER A 115 8.55 5.95 3.41
N VAL A 116 8.75 6.75 2.37
CA VAL A 116 8.24 6.48 1.04
C VAL A 116 9.40 6.34 0.07
N SER A 117 9.43 5.24 -0.65
CA SER A 117 10.37 5.03 -1.76
C SER A 117 9.59 5.12 -3.05
N TYR A 118 10.16 5.75 -4.05
CA TYR A 118 9.49 5.78 -5.34
C TYR A 118 10.49 5.56 -6.47
N THR A 119 9.97 5.11 -7.58
CA THR A 119 10.75 4.81 -8.76
C THR A 119 10.03 5.34 -9.98
N HIS A 120 10.74 6.10 -10.79
CA HIS A 120 10.21 6.52 -12.08
C HIS A 120 10.18 5.34 -13.03
N LEU A 121 9.09 5.18 -13.76
CA LEU A 121 8.96 4.07 -14.69
C LEU A 121 9.89 4.20 -15.89
N ARG A 122 10.34 5.40 -16.23
CA ARG A 122 11.18 5.67 -17.38
C ARG A 122 12.64 5.93 -17.04
N ALA A 123 12.91 6.33 -15.81
CA ALA A 123 14.25 6.62 -15.36
C ALA A 123 14.35 6.20 -13.91
N HIS A 124 15.51 5.71 -13.54
CA HIS A 124 15.73 5.27 -12.17
C HIS A 124 16.13 6.43 -11.29
N GLU A 125 15.17 6.96 -10.57
CA GLU A 125 15.44 7.87 -9.47
C GLU A 125 14.89 7.23 -8.22
N THR A 126 15.76 7.05 -7.24
CA THR A 126 15.37 6.49 -5.97
C THR A 126 15.55 7.55 -4.91
N CYS A 127 14.51 7.84 -4.22
CA CYS A 127 14.56 8.76 -3.07
C CYS A 127 14.43 8.01 -1.78
#